data_c0f407a399f2ea835c7d16616c54922e
#
_entry.id   c0f407a399f2ea835c7d16616c54922e
#
_cell.length_a   1.000
_cell.length_b   1.000
_cell.length_c   1.000
_cell.angle_alpha   90.00
_cell.angle_beta   90.00
_cell.angle_gamma   90.00
#
_symmetry.space_group_name_H-M   'P 1'
#
loop_
_entity.id
_entity.type
_entity.pdbx_description
1 polymer ?
#
loop_
_entity_poly.entity_id
_entity_poly.type
_entity_poly.pdbx_seq_one_letter_code
_entity_poly.pdbx_strand_id
1 'polypeptide(L)'
;TTEMAQQGREIHTVLPEFLEFCGQSVILGHNIGFDFGFLQQNAANMGKTFPDMAIDTLAIARKFLPELPSRKLGDLCDHYQIREERWHRACDDADAASRLYQKLAEAFSEENETYFEPKKLTYKVRKDVPATKIQKVYLNDLMKYHKIETNVALDLLTRSQASRLTDRIILQYGKMIRGD
;
A
#
# COMPACT_ATOMS: atom_id res chain seq x y z
N THR A 1 -12.49 -6.80 4.23
CA THR A 1 -13.82 -6.18 4.43
C THR A 1 -13.67 -4.82 5.09
N THR A 2 -14.67 -3.95 4.96
CA THR A 2 -14.71 -2.62 5.60
C THR A 2 -14.55 -2.72 7.12
N GLU A 3 -15.16 -3.74 7.74
CA GLU A 3 -15.03 -4.01 9.18
C GLU A 3 -13.60 -4.33 9.61
N MET A 4 -12.87 -5.13 8.82
CA MET A 4 -11.46 -5.42 9.12
C MET A 4 -10.58 -4.16 9.03
N ALA A 5 -10.88 -3.26 8.08
CA ALA A 5 -10.17 -1.99 7.96
C ALA A 5 -10.45 -1.05 9.13
N GLN A 6 -11.69 -1.07 9.67
CA GLN A 6 -12.06 -0.29 10.84
C GLN A 6 -11.41 -0.77 12.14
N GLN A 7 -11.12 -2.07 12.25
CA GLN A 7 -10.45 -2.68 13.40
C GLN A 7 -8.91 -2.64 13.28
N GLY A 8 -8.40 -2.22 12.11
CA GLY A 8 -6.98 -2.12 11.86
C GLY A 8 -6.32 -1.05 12.72
N ARG A 9 -5.09 -1.31 13.14
CA ARG A 9 -4.25 -0.30 13.81
C ARG A 9 -3.88 0.82 12.84
N GLU A 10 -3.76 2.02 13.35
CA GLU A 10 -3.37 3.20 12.54
C GLU A 10 -1.94 3.03 12.00
N ILE A 11 -1.71 3.46 10.75
CA ILE A 11 -0.41 3.31 10.07
C ILE A 11 0.76 3.93 10.85
N HIS A 12 0.53 5.04 11.55
CA HIS A 12 1.57 5.72 12.31
C HIS A 12 1.99 4.96 13.58
N THR A 13 1.19 4.02 14.08
CA THR A 13 1.55 3.14 15.19
C THR A 13 2.21 1.85 14.70
N VAL A 14 1.78 1.32 13.54
CA VAL A 14 2.28 0.04 13.01
C VAL A 14 3.58 0.21 12.22
N LEU A 15 3.70 1.31 11.47
CA LEU A 15 4.85 1.50 10.58
C LEU A 15 6.20 1.52 11.31
N PRO A 16 6.37 2.13 12.51
CA PRO A 16 7.63 2.05 13.24
C PRO A 16 8.04 0.61 13.59
N GLU A 17 7.08 -0.21 14.05
CA GLU A 17 7.31 -1.62 14.36
C GLU A 17 7.69 -2.41 13.09
N PHE A 18 7.02 -2.12 11.99
CA PHE A 18 7.31 -2.74 10.70
C PHE A 18 8.68 -2.34 10.15
N LEU A 19 9.08 -1.08 10.31
CA LEU A 19 10.42 -0.61 9.93
C LEU A 19 11.52 -1.28 10.75
N GLU A 20 11.29 -1.48 12.05
CA GLU A 20 12.20 -2.21 12.92
C GLU A 20 12.31 -3.69 12.49
N PHE A 21 11.18 -4.32 12.18
CA PHE A 21 11.15 -5.68 11.65
C PHE A 21 11.90 -5.81 10.32
N CYS A 22 11.71 -4.90 9.39
CA CYS A 22 12.39 -4.91 8.09
C CYS A 22 13.91 -4.66 8.23
N GLY A 23 14.33 -3.79 9.14
CA GLY A 23 15.73 -3.40 9.29
C GLY A 23 16.34 -2.92 7.97
N GLN A 24 17.38 -3.59 7.52
CA GLN A 24 18.06 -3.37 6.23
C GLN A 24 17.80 -4.51 5.23
N SER A 25 16.78 -5.31 5.47
CA SER A 25 16.46 -6.46 4.62
C SER A 25 16.03 -6.04 3.22
N VAL A 26 16.31 -6.89 2.24
CA VAL A 26 15.75 -6.78 0.89
C VAL A 26 14.26 -7.13 0.97
N ILE A 27 13.43 -6.29 0.37
CA ILE A 27 11.98 -6.51 0.33
C ILE A 27 11.64 -7.32 -0.92
N LEU A 28 10.85 -8.37 -0.74
CA LEU A 28 10.34 -9.17 -1.84
C LEU A 28 8.83 -9.02 -1.94
N GLY A 29 8.32 -8.89 -3.16
CA GLY A 29 6.88 -8.82 -3.39
C GLY A 29 6.50 -8.96 -4.85
N HIS A 30 5.20 -8.95 -5.11
CA HIS A 30 4.63 -8.99 -6.45
C HIS A 30 4.06 -7.61 -6.81
N ASN A 31 4.67 -6.89 -7.74
CA ASN A 31 4.41 -5.47 -8.02
C ASN A 31 4.79 -4.57 -6.82
N ILE A 32 5.89 -4.91 -6.19
CA ILE A 32 6.35 -4.32 -4.92
C ILE A 32 6.51 -2.79 -4.98
N GLY A 33 6.68 -2.21 -6.15
CA GLY A 33 6.76 -0.76 -6.34
C GLY A 33 5.53 0.00 -5.82
N PHE A 34 4.35 -0.64 -5.86
CA PHE A 34 3.11 -0.06 -5.31
C PHE A 34 3.18 0.04 -3.78
N ASP A 35 3.50 -1.08 -3.12
CA ASP A 35 3.60 -1.14 -1.67
C ASP A 35 4.75 -0.26 -1.15
N PHE A 36 5.89 -0.30 -1.84
CA PHE A 36 7.03 0.56 -1.56
C PHE A 36 6.64 2.04 -1.58
N GLY A 37 5.93 2.49 -2.61
CA GLY A 37 5.49 3.88 -2.72
C GLY A 37 4.62 4.31 -1.55
N PHE A 38 3.69 3.45 -1.12
CA PHE A 38 2.83 3.70 0.03
C PHE A 38 3.63 3.76 1.34
N LEU A 39 4.49 2.79 1.59
CA LEU A 39 5.29 2.70 2.80
C LEU A 39 6.32 3.83 2.89
N GLN A 40 7.01 4.14 1.79
CA GLN A 40 7.98 5.23 1.72
C GLN A 40 7.34 6.60 1.96
N GLN A 41 6.14 6.84 1.39
CA GLN A 41 5.41 8.09 1.64
C GLN A 41 5.07 8.23 3.13
N ASN A 42 4.57 7.17 3.76
CA ASN A 42 4.20 7.22 5.18
C ASN A 42 5.43 7.30 6.10
N ALA A 43 6.51 6.60 5.78
CA ALA A 43 7.78 6.71 6.50
C ALA A 43 8.34 8.14 6.43
N ALA A 44 8.36 8.74 5.22
CA ALA A 44 8.81 10.12 5.03
C ALA A 44 7.97 11.14 5.80
N ASN A 45 6.64 10.95 5.88
CA ASN A 45 5.76 11.78 6.68
C ASN A 45 6.08 11.73 8.19
N MET A 46 6.77 10.68 8.62
CA MET A 46 7.23 10.48 10.01
C MET A 46 8.72 10.81 10.19
N GLY A 47 9.39 11.38 9.17
CA GLY A 47 10.83 11.65 9.20
C GLY A 47 11.69 10.38 9.19
N LYS A 48 11.14 9.27 8.70
CA LYS A 48 11.80 7.97 8.58
C LYS A 48 12.00 7.59 7.12
N THR A 49 12.80 6.56 6.87
CA THR A 49 13.01 5.95 5.55
C THR A 49 12.60 4.48 5.59
N PHE A 50 12.07 3.98 4.48
CA PHE A 50 11.78 2.57 4.29
C PHE A 50 12.91 1.94 3.45
N PRO A 51 13.30 0.66 3.68
CA PRO A 51 14.30 -0.02 2.84
C PRO A 51 13.95 0.06 1.37
N ASP A 52 14.94 0.37 0.52
CA ASP A 52 14.72 0.64 -0.89
C ASP A 52 15.28 -0.43 -1.84
N MET A 53 15.90 -1.48 -1.30
CA MET A 53 16.35 -2.63 -2.09
C MET A 53 15.26 -3.68 -2.14
N ALA A 54 14.83 -4.06 -3.35
CA ALA A 54 13.71 -4.97 -3.52
C ALA A 54 13.87 -5.93 -4.70
N ILE A 55 13.14 -7.05 -4.61
CA ILE A 55 12.94 -8.02 -5.69
C ILE A 55 11.46 -8.01 -6.06
N ASP A 56 11.16 -7.82 -7.34
CA ASP A 56 9.79 -7.79 -7.87
C ASP A 56 9.49 -9.01 -8.72
N THR A 57 8.72 -9.94 -8.19
CA THR A 57 8.33 -11.17 -8.92
C THR A 57 7.49 -10.87 -10.16
N LEU A 58 6.74 -9.76 -10.20
CA LEU A 58 6.03 -9.35 -11.42
C LEU A 58 7.00 -8.93 -12.53
N ALA A 59 8.06 -8.22 -12.18
CA ALA A 59 9.09 -7.83 -13.15
C ALA A 59 9.81 -9.07 -13.74
N ILE A 60 10.14 -10.04 -12.89
CA ILE A 60 10.72 -11.33 -13.30
C ILE A 60 9.75 -12.07 -14.21
N ALA A 61 8.49 -12.24 -13.79
CA ALA A 61 7.48 -12.94 -14.57
C ALA A 61 7.22 -12.27 -15.95
N ARG A 62 7.25 -10.95 -16.03
CA ARG A 62 7.12 -10.22 -17.30
C ARG A 62 8.28 -10.50 -18.25
N LYS A 63 9.46 -10.73 -17.71
CA LYS A 63 10.66 -11.01 -18.51
C LYS A 63 10.68 -12.44 -19.04
N PHE A 64 10.38 -13.41 -18.19
CA PHE A 64 10.60 -14.82 -18.50
C PHE A 64 9.34 -15.57 -18.93
N LEU A 65 8.16 -15.01 -18.73
CA LEU A 65 6.87 -15.62 -19.09
C LEU A 65 6.02 -14.68 -19.98
N PRO A 66 6.60 -14.16 -21.09
CA PRO A 66 5.89 -13.19 -21.95
C PRO A 66 4.66 -13.81 -22.64
N GLU A 67 4.62 -15.12 -22.80
CA GLU A 67 3.56 -15.87 -23.46
C GLU A 67 2.30 -16.08 -22.60
N LEU A 68 2.42 -15.96 -21.27
CA LEU A 68 1.26 -16.13 -20.40
C LEU A 68 0.24 -15.00 -20.61
N PRO A 69 -1.07 -15.29 -20.60
CA PRO A 69 -2.12 -14.29 -20.80
C PRO A 69 -2.21 -13.31 -19.61
N SER A 70 -1.79 -13.73 -18.43
CA SER A 70 -1.82 -12.94 -17.21
C SER A 70 -0.59 -13.19 -16.35
N ARG A 71 -0.15 -12.15 -15.62
CA ARG A 71 0.95 -12.23 -14.63
C ARG A 71 0.47 -11.72 -13.29
N LYS A 72 -0.82 -11.84 -12.99
CA LYS A 72 -1.32 -11.61 -11.64
C LYS A 72 -0.80 -12.69 -10.72
N LEU A 73 -0.60 -12.36 -9.45
CA LEU A 73 -0.06 -13.32 -8.48
C LEU A 73 -0.84 -14.63 -8.45
N GLY A 74 -2.18 -14.57 -8.38
CA GLY A 74 -3.03 -15.76 -8.39
C GLY A 74 -2.84 -16.63 -9.64
N ASP A 75 -2.87 -16.02 -10.84
CA ASP A 75 -2.73 -16.75 -12.09
C ASP A 75 -1.33 -17.42 -12.23
N LEU A 76 -0.29 -16.77 -11.69
CA LEU A 76 1.05 -17.36 -11.64
C LEU A 76 1.16 -18.47 -10.61
N CYS A 77 0.50 -18.32 -9.46
CA CYS A 77 0.43 -19.38 -8.46
C CYS A 77 -0.30 -20.62 -9.01
N ASP A 78 -1.39 -20.43 -9.73
CA ASP A 78 -2.08 -21.54 -10.40
C ASP A 78 -1.17 -22.22 -11.44
N HIS A 79 -0.44 -21.44 -12.25
CA HIS A 79 0.50 -21.95 -13.25
C HIS A 79 1.61 -22.81 -12.62
N TYR A 80 2.15 -22.38 -11.47
CA TYR A 80 3.20 -23.08 -10.75
C TYR A 80 2.68 -24.06 -9.68
N GLN A 81 1.36 -24.27 -9.60
CA GLN A 81 0.69 -25.14 -8.63
C GLN A 81 1.00 -24.76 -7.16
N ILE A 82 1.18 -23.47 -6.91
CA ILE A 82 1.35 -22.92 -5.57
C ILE A 82 -0.05 -22.82 -4.93
N ARG A 83 -0.31 -23.65 -3.94
CA ARG A 83 -1.60 -23.68 -3.25
C ARG A 83 -1.66 -22.59 -2.20
N GLU A 84 -2.72 -21.78 -2.25
CA GLU A 84 -3.07 -20.80 -1.23
C GLU A 84 -4.46 -21.12 -0.65
N GLU A 85 -4.54 -21.15 0.67
CA GLU A 85 -5.81 -21.46 1.34
C GLU A 85 -6.77 -20.27 1.35
N ARG A 86 -6.23 -19.03 1.36
CA ARG A 86 -7.00 -17.79 1.52
C ARG A 86 -6.39 -16.63 0.75
N TRP A 87 -6.88 -16.36 -0.43
CA TRP A 87 -6.53 -15.17 -1.21
C TRP A 87 -6.99 -13.85 -0.54
N HIS A 88 -6.29 -12.76 -0.86
CA HIS A 88 -6.57 -11.41 -0.36
C HIS A 88 -6.34 -11.21 1.15
N ARG A 89 -5.46 -12.01 1.73
CA ARG A 89 -4.84 -11.73 3.01
C ARG A 89 -3.38 -11.40 2.80
N ALA A 90 -2.95 -10.23 3.29
CA ALA A 90 -1.61 -9.71 3.04
C ALA A 90 -0.47 -10.70 3.39
N CYS A 91 -0.65 -11.52 4.45
CA CYS A 91 0.33 -12.54 4.82
C CYS A 91 0.36 -13.70 3.82
N ASP A 92 -0.82 -14.15 3.37
CA ASP A 92 -0.96 -15.27 2.43
C ASP A 92 -0.43 -14.82 1.05
N ASP A 93 -0.76 -13.59 0.61
CA ASP A 93 -0.23 -13.00 -0.63
C ASP A 93 1.31 -12.81 -0.57
N ALA A 94 1.86 -12.46 0.59
CA ALA A 94 3.31 -12.33 0.78
C ALA A 94 4.02 -13.70 0.72
N ASP A 95 3.44 -14.73 1.34
CA ASP A 95 3.95 -16.11 1.27
C ASP A 95 3.88 -16.64 -0.18
N ALA A 96 2.77 -16.41 -0.88
CA ALA A 96 2.61 -16.74 -2.29
C ALA A 96 3.67 -16.07 -3.16
N ALA A 97 3.95 -14.80 -2.95
CA ALA A 97 5.00 -14.09 -3.68
C ALA A 97 6.39 -14.68 -3.41
N SER A 98 6.66 -15.11 -2.17
CA SER A 98 7.91 -15.77 -1.79
C SER A 98 8.08 -17.13 -2.49
N ARG A 99 7.05 -17.97 -2.46
CA ARG A 99 7.04 -19.26 -3.16
C ARG A 99 7.15 -19.09 -4.68
N LEU A 100 6.46 -18.10 -5.23
CA LEU A 100 6.57 -17.77 -6.65
C LEU A 100 8.00 -17.37 -7.02
N TYR A 101 8.66 -16.55 -6.19
CA TYR A 101 10.06 -16.20 -6.41
C TYR A 101 10.95 -17.44 -6.47
N GLN A 102 10.78 -18.39 -5.54
CA GLN A 102 11.54 -19.63 -5.53
C GLN A 102 11.35 -20.42 -6.84
N LYS A 103 10.11 -20.56 -7.32
CA LYS A 103 9.79 -21.25 -8.59
C LYS A 103 10.41 -20.55 -9.80
N LEU A 104 10.34 -19.22 -9.84
CA LEU A 104 10.97 -18.45 -10.92
C LEU A 104 12.50 -18.56 -10.87
N ALA A 105 13.09 -18.54 -9.67
CA ALA A 105 14.54 -18.70 -9.51
C ALA A 105 15.00 -20.10 -9.91
N GLU A 106 14.30 -21.15 -9.47
CA GLU A 106 14.58 -22.54 -9.90
C GLU A 106 14.56 -22.70 -11.43
N ALA A 107 13.63 -22.01 -12.09
CA ALA A 107 13.43 -22.16 -13.54
C ALA A 107 14.41 -21.30 -14.38
N PHE A 108 14.85 -20.14 -13.91
CA PHE A 108 15.46 -19.14 -14.78
C PHE A 108 16.73 -18.47 -14.25
N SER A 109 17.13 -18.66 -12.97
CA SER A 109 18.24 -17.89 -12.39
C SER A 109 19.61 -18.33 -12.89
N GLU A 110 19.82 -19.60 -13.25
CA GLU A 110 21.13 -20.17 -13.56
C GLU A 110 21.88 -19.37 -14.66
N GLU A 111 21.16 -18.92 -15.70
CA GLU A 111 21.74 -18.14 -16.80
C GLU A 111 21.38 -16.64 -16.73
N ASN A 112 20.62 -16.22 -15.72
CA ASN A 112 19.99 -14.90 -15.66
C ASN A 112 20.08 -14.26 -14.26
N GLU A 113 21.13 -14.51 -13.51
CA GLU A 113 21.32 -14.11 -12.10
C GLU A 113 20.98 -12.64 -11.85
N THR A 114 21.38 -11.72 -12.75
CA THR A 114 21.16 -10.28 -12.62
C THR A 114 19.70 -9.85 -12.57
N TYR A 115 18.77 -10.70 -13.06
CA TYR A 115 17.32 -10.41 -12.97
C TYR A 115 16.75 -10.76 -11.60
N PHE A 116 17.46 -11.61 -10.86
CA PHE A 116 17.07 -12.06 -9.51
C PHE A 116 17.78 -11.29 -8.40
N GLU A 117 18.72 -10.43 -8.74
CA GLU A 117 19.37 -9.53 -7.80
C GLU A 117 18.43 -8.43 -7.33
N PRO A 118 18.56 -7.99 -6.06
CA PRO A 118 17.81 -6.85 -5.54
C PRO A 118 18.10 -5.59 -6.34
N LYS A 119 17.06 -4.85 -6.67
CA LYS A 119 17.15 -3.57 -7.37
C LYS A 119 16.69 -2.44 -6.49
N LYS A 120 17.36 -1.30 -6.60
CA LYS A 120 16.97 -0.10 -5.88
C LYS A 120 15.66 0.45 -6.45
N LEU A 121 14.67 0.59 -5.57
CA LEU A 121 13.42 1.29 -5.88
C LEU A 121 13.58 2.79 -5.64
N THR A 122 12.89 3.58 -6.43
CA THR A 122 12.85 5.02 -6.26
C THR A 122 11.41 5.48 -6.12
N TYR A 123 11.16 6.40 -5.19
CA TYR A 123 9.86 7.02 -4.99
C TYR A 123 10.02 8.51 -4.72
N LYS A 124 9.31 9.33 -5.46
CA LYS A 124 9.29 10.77 -5.22
C LYS A 124 8.28 11.08 -4.12
N VAL A 125 8.76 11.29 -2.91
CA VAL A 125 7.94 11.70 -1.78
C VAL A 125 7.16 12.96 -2.13
N ARG A 126 5.85 12.89 -1.98
CA ARG A 126 4.96 14.04 -2.20
C ARG A 126 4.93 14.86 -0.94
N LYS A 127 5.25 16.15 -1.06
CA LYS A 127 5.06 17.09 0.04
C LYS A 127 3.57 17.23 0.31
N ASP A 128 3.20 17.14 1.58
CA ASP A 128 1.83 17.41 1.98
C ASP A 128 1.60 18.93 1.83
N VAL A 129 0.51 19.28 1.17
CA VAL A 129 0.16 20.68 0.88
C VAL A 129 -1.11 21.06 1.64
N PRO A 130 -1.32 22.35 1.95
CA PRO A 130 -2.53 22.79 2.63
C PRO A 130 -3.80 22.32 1.93
N ALA A 131 -4.82 21.99 2.71
CA ALA A 131 -6.13 21.60 2.19
C ALA A 131 -6.69 22.71 1.31
N THR A 132 -7.31 22.33 0.18
CA THR A 132 -7.96 23.29 -0.71
C THR A 132 -9.16 23.93 -0.02
N LYS A 133 -9.55 25.12 -0.50
CA LYS A 133 -10.75 25.80 -0.02
C LYS A 133 -11.98 24.90 -0.12
N ILE A 134 -12.11 24.16 -1.24
CA ILE A 134 -13.23 23.22 -1.46
C ILE A 134 -13.24 22.10 -0.42
N GLN A 135 -12.09 21.50 -0.14
CA GLN A 135 -11.99 20.46 0.90
C GLN A 135 -12.37 20.97 2.28
N LYS A 136 -11.88 22.15 2.66
CA LYS A 136 -12.21 22.77 3.94
C LYS A 136 -13.69 23.08 4.07
N VAL A 137 -14.29 23.65 3.03
CA VAL A 137 -15.75 23.95 3.01
C VAL A 137 -16.55 22.66 3.12
N TYR A 138 -16.26 21.67 2.27
CA TYR A 138 -16.98 20.39 2.30
C TYR A 138 -16.87 19.69 3.66
N LEU A 139 -15.69 19.65 4.24
CA LEU A 139 -15.46 19.05 5.55
C LEU A 139 -16.22 19.79 6.65
N ASN A 140 -16.21 21.14 6.62
CA ASN A 140 -16.97 21.96 7.57
C ASN A 140 -18.48 21.74 7.46
N ASP A 141 -19.01 21.65 6.22
CA ASP A 141 -20.42 21.39 5.99
C ASP A 141 -20.82 19.98 6.43
N LEU A 142 -19.97 18.98 6.17
CA LEU A 142 -20.17 17.61 6.60
C LEU A 142 -20.21 17.50 8.13
N MET A 143 -19.32 18.21 8.82
CA MET A 143 -19.28 18.25 10.28
C MET A 143 -20.52 18.93 10.85
N LYS A 144 -20.95 20.06 10.28
CA LYS A 144 -22.19 20.73 10.69
C LYS A 144 -23.42 19.86 10.46
N TYR A 145 -23.50 19.20 9.32
CA TYR A 145 -24.60 18.30 8.96
C TYR A 145 -24.79 17.18 9.99
N HIS A 146 -23.68 16.58 10.43
CA HIS A 146 -23.69 15.49 11.41
C HIS A 146 -23.57 15.98 12.87
N LYS A 147 -23.56 17.30 13.11
CA LYS A 147 -23.43 17.92 14.46
C LYS A 147 -22.17 17.44 15.20
N ILE A 148 -21.06 17.31 14.46
CA ILE A 148 -19.78 16.85 15.01
C ILE A 148 -19.04 18.07 15.56
N GLU A 149 -18.84 18.11 16.88
CA GLU A 149 -17.96 19.08 17.52
C GLU A 149 -16.52 18.57 17.50
N THR A 150 -15.59 19.41 17.07
CA THR A 150 -14.17 19.08 17.01
C THR A 150 -13.31 20.30 17.29
N ASN A 151 -12.21 20.08 17.95
CA ASN A 151 -11.18 21.10 18.17
C ASN A 151 -10.15 21.17 17.02
N VAL A 152 -10.43 20.49 15.88
CA VAL A 152 -9.52 20.50 14.73
C VAL A 152 -9.57 21.83 14.02
N ALA A 153 -8.44 22.52 13.97
CA ALA A 153 -8.28 23.75 13.21
C ALA A 153 -8.26 23.43 11.69
N LEU A 154 -9.43 23.53 11.03
CA LEU A 154 -9.60 23.18 9.61
C LEU A 154 -8.64 23.94 8.71
N ASP A 155 -8.24 25.16 9.11
CA ASP A 155 -7.33 25.99 8.33
C ASP A 155 -5.89 25.47 8.30
N LEU A 156 -5.50 24.68 9.28
CA LEU A 156 -4.18 24.08 9.37
C LEU A 156 -4.08 22.70 8.73
N LEU A 157 -5.19 22.12 8.29
CA LEU A 157 -5.19 20.81 7.68
C LEU A 157 -4.47 20.80 6.34
N THR A 158 -3.72 19.72 6.12
CA THR A 158 -3.20 19.37 4.80
C THR A 158 -4.28 18.67 3.97
N ARG A 159 -4.05 18.53 2.65
CA ARG A 159 -4.97 17.80 1.74
C ARG A 159 -5.23 16.38 2.22
N SER A 160 -4.17 15.69 2.59
CA SER A 160 -4.25 14.29 3.04
C SER A 160 -5.01 14.17 4.36
N GLN A 161 -4.79 15.11 5.29
CA GLN A 161 -5.51 15.13 6.56
C GLN A 161 -7.00 15.44 6.37
N ALA A 162 -7.32 16.44 5.54
CA ALA A 162 -8.69 16.79 5.22
C ALA A 162 -9.44 15.63 4.55
N SER A 163 -8.84 14.95 3.57
CA SER A 163 -9.45 13.79 2.93
C SER A 163 -9.68 12.66 3.91
N ARG A 164 -8.67 12.28 4.70
CA ARG A 164 -8.80 11.21 5.72
C ARG A 164 -9.89 11.51 6.75
N LEU A 165 -9.98 12.76 7.21
CA LEU A 165 -11.02 13.16 8.15
C LEU A 165 -12.41 13.11 7.51
N THR A 166 -12.53 13.55 6.27
CA THR A 166 -13.77 13.44 5.48
C THR A 166 -14.20 11.98 5.33
N ASP A 167 -13.29 11.11 4.91
CA ASP A 167 -13.58 9.68 4.71
C ASP A 167 -14.00 9.00 6.02
N ARG A 168 -13.34 9.34 7.12
CA ARG A 168 -13.69 8.83 8.47
C ARG A 168 -15.10 9.25 8.88
N ILE A 169 -15.46 10.52 8.68
CA ILE A 169 -16.79 11.02 9.00
C ILE A 169 -17.85 10.34 8.12
N ILE A 170 -17.60 10.23 6.80
CA ILE A 170 -18.52 9.55 5.89
C ILE A 170 -18.70 8.09 6.27
N LEU A 171 -17.63 7.41 6.66
CA LEU A 171 -17.66 6.01 7.08
C LEU A 171 -18.50 5.81 8.34
N GLN A 172 -18.39 6.74 9.29
CA GLN A 172 -19.05 6.64 10.59
C GLN A 172 -20.51 7.15 10.57
N TYR A 173 -20.79 8.21 9.83
CA TYR A 173 -22.06 8.94 9.90
C TYR A 173 -22.82 8.97 8.55
N GLY A 174 -22.17 8.57 7.45
CA GLY A 174 -22.73 8.64 6.12
C GLY A 174 -22.39 9.93 5.37
N LYS A 175 -22.78 9.97 4.09
CA LYS A 175 -22.64 11.17 3.25
C LYS A 175 -23.75 12.17 3.54
N MET A 176 -23.47 13.46 3.31
CA MET A 176 -24.54 14.47 3.30
C MET A 176 -25.55 14.13 2.20
N ILE A 177 -26.83 14.06 2.54
CA ILE A 177 -27.93 14.02 1.59
C ILE A 177 -28.19 15.48 1.19
N ARG A 178 -27.82 15.86 -0.04
CA ARG A 178 -28.24 17.15 -0.58
C ARG A 178 -29.75 17.04 -0.85
N GLY A 179 -30.54 17.78 -0.10
CA GLY A 179 -31.93 18.00 -0.47
C GLY A 179 -31.98 18.67 -1.84
N ASP A 180 -32.88 18.22 -2.70
CA ASP A 180 -33.23 18.85 -3.97
C ASP A 180 -33.74 20.28 -3.76
#